data_da7d5544937f7dccc333c13f22812029
#
_entry.id   da7d5544937f7dccc333c13f22812029
#
_cell.length_a   1.000
_cell.length_b   1.000
_cell.length_c   1.000
_cell.angle_alpha   90.00
_cell.angle_beta   90.00
_cell.angle_gamma   90.00
#
_symmetry.space_group_name_H-M   'P 1'
#
loop_
_entity.id
_entity.type
_entity.pdbx_description
1 polymer ?
#
loop_
_entity_poly.entity_id
_entity_poly.type
_entity_poly.pdbx_seq_one_letter_code
_entity_poly.pdbx_strand_id
1 'polypeptide(L)'
;MLDLTQHNELVITQQVEHLEAFVGFETANRYNIMTEEGQHLLYAFEESGTISRQFLGSHRPLSIHVVEDGTRHVFTAQRNFFWFMSHLHIRDDSDKHIGSLQRKIKFLGRRFDLEGPDGQLLAEVRGRLLRPHTFMIHKPGGEEVARVTKKWSGLLREVFTDADTFRLQFHKDLDQDFRMLVLATAFAIDMDFFENNNKRGGFGFG
;
A
#
# COMPACT_ATOMS: atom_id res chain seq x y z
N MET A 1 7.03 -20.15 3.15
CA MET A 1 6.71 -18.83 2.64
C MET A 1 5.44 -18.93 1.83
N LEU A 2 4.46 -18.06 2.07
CA LEU A 2 3.21 -18.01 1.30
C LEU A 2 3.52 -17.74 -0.18
N ASP A 3 2.92 -18.54 -1.05
CA ASP A 3 3.01 -18.37 -2.49
C ASP A 3 1.85 -17.48 -2.98
N LEU A 4 2.14 -16.19 -3.19
CA LEU A 4 1.16 -15.23 -3.69
C LEU A 4 0.68 -15.55 -5.11
N THR A 5 1.37 -16.41 -5.87
CA THR A 5 0.97 -16.77 -7.23
C THR A 5 -0.30 -17.62 -7.27
N GLN A 6 -0.67 -18.24 -6.15
CA GLN A 6 -1.90 -19.01 -5.99
C GLN A 6 -3.17 -18.14 -5.83
N HIS A 7 -3.02 -16.81 -5.64
CA HIS A 7 -4.13 -15.92 -5.36
C HIS A 7 -4.29 -14.86 -6.47
N ASN A 8 -5.42 -14.87 -7.16
CA ASN A 8 -5.73 -13.88 -8.19
C ASN A 8 -6.33 -12.58 -7.61
N GLU A 9 -6.74 -12.62 -6.37
CA GLU A 9 -7.31 -11.48 -5.67
C GLU A 9 -6.92 -11.48 -4.20
N LEU A 10 -6.65 -10.27 -3.66
CA LEU A 10 -6.40 -10.03 -2.25
C LEU A 10 -7.27 -8.88 -1.76
N VAL A 11 -7.74 -8.99 -0.52
CA VAL A 11 -8.42 -7.93 0.22
C VAL A 11 -7.49 -7.43 1.31
N ILE A 12 -7.21 -6.13 1.31
CA ILE A 12 -6.33 -5.47 2.26
C ILE A 12 -7.18 -4.53 3.09
N THR A 13 -7.27 -4.76 4.39
CA THR A 13 -8.08 -3.94 5.31
C THR A 13 -7.16 -3.28 6.34
N GLN A 14 -7.20 -1.95 6.40
CA GLN A 14 -6.49 -1.20 7.44
C GLN A 14 -7.17 -1.43 8.79
N GLN A 15 -6.40 -1.69 9.83
CA GLN A 15 -6.90 -1.78 11.20
C GLN A 15 -6.94 -0.38 11.82
N VAL A 16 -8.13 0.03 12.27
CA VAL A 16 -8.30 1.26 13.06
C VAL A 16 -8.31 0.88 14.53
N GLU A 17 -7.27 1.27 15.27
CA GLU A 17 -7.26 1.10 16.71
C GLU A 17 -8.08 2.22 17.36
N HIS A 18 -9.24 1.89 17.94
CA HIS A 18 -10.09 2.84 18.69
C HIS A 18 -9.41 3.46 19.93
N LEU A 19 -8.22 2.98 20.31
CA LEU A 19 -7.42 3.52 21.41
C LEU A 19 -6.77 4.88 21.09
N GLU A 20 -6.68 5.27 19.82
CA GLU A 20 -6.08 6.55 19.41
C GLU A 20 -6.83 7.78 19.98
N ALA A 21 -8.14 7.65 20.14
CA ALA A 21 -8.99 8.73 20.69
C ALA A 21 -8.71 9.05 22.16
N PHE A 22 -8.10 8.12 22.90
CA PHE A 22 -7.87 8.27 24.35
C PHE A 22 -6.44 8.71 24.70
N VAL A 23 -5.44 8.46 23.87
CA VAL A 23 -4.03 8.62 24.26
C VAL A 23 -3.32 9.74 23.47
N GLY A 24 -3.92 10.26 22.39
CA GLY A 24 -3.35 11.34 21.60
C GLY A 24 -2.07 10.97 20.81
N PHE A 25 -1.71 9.67 20.76
CA PHE A 25 -0.59 9.16 19.98
C PHE A 25 -1.12 8.54 18.69
N GLU A 26 -0.60 9.02 17.54
CA GLU A 26 -0.85 8.37 16.26
C GLU A 26 -0.19 6.99 16.25
N THR A 27 -0.98 5.93 16.12
CA THR A 27 -0.48 4.57 15.98
C THR A 27 0.02 4.30 14.56
N ALA A 28 0.89 3.32 14.41
CA ALA A 28 1.42 2.90 13.11
C ALA A 28 0.32 2.23 12.28
N ASN A 29 0.36 2.43 10.95
CA ASN A 29 -0.57 1.74 10.06
C ASN A 29 -0.41 0.23 10.18
N ARG A 30 -1.54 -0.47 10.24
CA ARG A 30 -1.62 -1.93 10.29
C ARG A 30 -2.63 -2.42 9.28
N TYR A 31 -2.34 -3.54 8.61
CA TYR A 31 -3.20 -4.09 7.58
C TYR A 31 -3.32 -5.60 7.71
N ASN A 32 -4.54 -6.11 7.57
CA ASN A 32 -4.79 -7.52 7.31
C ASN A 32 -4.87 -7.74 5.80
N ILE A 33 -4.21 -8.76 5.31
CA ILE A 33 -4.27 -9.20 3.91
C ILE A 33 -4.94 -10.57 3.90
N MET A 34 -6.06 -10.67 3.18
CA MET A 34 -6.95 -11.82 3.17
C MET A 34 -7.29 -12.23 1.73
N THR A 35 -7.79 -13.45 1.55
CA THR A 35 -8.48 -13.84 0.32
C THR A 35 -9.84 -13.15 0.20
N GLU A 36 -10.52 -13.27 -0.96
CA GLU A 36 -11.87 -12.75 -1.16
C GLU A 36 -12.88 -13.42 -0.21
N GLU A 37 -12.65 -14.70 0.16
CA GLU A 37 -13.47 -15.46 1.10
C GLU A 37 -13.22 -15.11 2.57
N GLY A 38 -12.26 -14.21 2.84
CA GLY A 38 -11.93 -13.76 4.18
C GLY A 38 -10.90 -14.61 4.93
N GLN A 39 -10.24 -15.56 4.25
CA GLN A 39 -9.14 -16.30 4.84
C GLN A 39 -7.92 -15.37 5.03
N HIS A 40 -7.44 -15.25 6.26
CA HIS A 40 -6.25 -14.47 6.58
C HIS A 40 -4.99 -15.11 5.97
N LEU A 41 -4.20 -14.30 5.28
CA LEU A 41 -2.96 -14.73 4.63
C LEU A 41 -1.73 -14.07 5.24
N LEU A 42 -1.75 -12.73 5.34
CA LEU A 42 -0.61 -11.94 5.76
C LEU A 42 -1.07 -10.81 6.69
N TYR A 43 -0.14 -10.34 7.50
CA TYR A 43 -0.26 -9.15 8.32
C TYR A 43 0.82 -8.16 7.93
N ALA A 44 0.48 -6.88 7.82
CA ALA A 44 1.45 -5.83 7.57
C ALA A 44 1.36 -4.75 8.65
N PHE A 45 2.51 -4.25 9.10
CA PHE A 45 2.58 -3.18 10.08
C PHE A 45 3.68 -2.18 9.74
N GLU A 46 3.39 -0.91 10.00
CA GLU A 46 4.35 0.18 9.83
C GLU A 46 5.23 0.30 11.08
N GLU A 47 6.52 0.36 10.88
CA GLU A 47 7.51 0.79 11.86
C GLU A 47 7.99 2.20 11.47
N SER A 48 7.70 3.18 12.30
CA SER A 48 8.20 4.55 12.13
C SER A 48 8.31 5.26 13.49
N GLY A 49 9.31 6.13 13.64
CA GLY A 49 9.49 6.87 14.89
C GLY A 49 8.32 7.83 15.16
N THR A 50 7.82 7.86 16.39
CA THR A 50 6.71 8.74 16.82
C THR A 50 6.98 10.22 16.51
N ILE A 51 8.20 10.68 16.76
CA ILE A 51 8.63 12.07 16.48
C ILE A 51 8.59 12.35 14.98
N SER A 52 9.05 11.43 14.13
CA SER A 52 9.05 11.62 12.69
C SER A 52 7.63 11.72 12.09
N ARG A 53 6.65 11.01 12.65
CA ARG A 53 5.24 11.10 12.24
C ARG A 53 4.67 12.48 12.53
N GLN A 54 4.94 13.02 13.73
CA GLN A 54 4.35 14.27 14.19
C GLN A 54 4.88 15.47 13.39
N PHE A 55 6.18 15.48 13.03
CA PHE A 55 6.82 16.63 12.37
C PHE A 55 6.93 16.50 10.86
N LEU A 56 7.08 15.30 10.30
CA LEU A 56 7.37 15.09 8.89
C LEU A 56 6.13 14.62 8.08
N GLY A 57 5.07 14.22 8.75
CA GLY A 57 3.85 13.76 8.09
C GLY A 57 4.12 12.66 7.04
N SER A 58 3.64 12.86 5.81
CA SER A 58 3.82 11.92 4.70
C SER A 58 5.25 11.84 4.14
N HIS A 59 6.13 12.78 4.50
CA HIS A 59 7.52 12.80 4.04
C HIS A 59 8.48 11.99 4.94
N ARG A 60 7.95 11.39 6.01
CA ARG A 60 8.73 10.64 7.00
C ARG A 60 9.37 9.38 6.43
N PRO A 61 10.54 8.98 6.97
CA PRO A 61 11.04 7.64 6.77
C PRO A 61 10.09 6.64 7.45
N LEU A 62 9.90 5.49 6.83
CA LEU A 62 9.09 4.41 7.37
C LEU A 62 9.53 3.05 6.82
N SER A 63 9.18 2.00 7.53
CA SER A 63 9.29 0.62 7.08
C SER A 63 7.95 -0.08 7.28
N ILE A 64 7.46 -0.78 6.26
CA ILE A 64 6.31 -1.68 6.36
C ILE A 64 6.84 -3.10 6.30
N HIS A 65 6.62 -3.84 7.38
CA HIS A 65 6.97 -5.25 7.48
C HIS A 65 5.74 -6.08 7.15
N VAL A 66 5.89 -7.02 6.23
CA VAL A 66 4.84 -7.98 5.87
C VAL A 66 5.24 -9.36 6.37
N VAL A 67 4.36 -9.97 7.16
CA VAL A 67 4.62 -11.25 7.83
C VAL A 67 3.48 -12.23 7.58
N GLU A 68 3.82 -13.51 7.54
CA GLU A 68 2.92 -14.65 7.52
C GLU A 68 2.85 -15.26 8.92
N ASP A 69 1.67 -15.69 9.36
CA ASP A 69 1.43 -16.29 10.69
C ASP A 69 1.94 -15.41 11.86
N GLY A 70 1.98 -14.10 11.68
CA GLY A 70 2.39 -13.13 12.70
C GLY A 70 3.90 -13.06 12.99
N THR A 71 4.70 -13.96 12.45
CA THR A 71 6.14 -14.05 12.77
C THR A 71 7.07 -14.25 11.58
N ARG A 72 6.63 -15.02 10.57
CA ARG A 72 7.47 -15.34 9.41
C ARG A 72 7.52 -14.15 8.46
N HIS A 73 8.68 -13.53 8.35
CA HIS A 73 8.91 -12.39 7.46
C HIS A 73 8.72 -12.81 5.99
N VAL A 74 8.04 -11.98 5.20
CA VAL A 74 7.80 -12.18 3.77
C VAL A 74 8.55 -11.13 2.96
N PHE A 75 8.32 -9.83 3.26
CA PHE A 75 9.09 -8.74 2.68
C PHE A 75 9.00 -7.48 3.54
N THR A 76 9.92 -6.56 3.32
CA THR A 76 9.90 -5.20 3.86
C THR A 76 9.82 -4.19 2.73
N ALA A 77 8.93 -3.21 2.88
CA ALA A 77 8.86 -2.02 2.03
C ALA A 77 9.39 -0.81 2.83
N GLN A 78 10.55 -0.28 2.44
CA GLN A 78 11.25 0.77 3.17
C GLN A 78 11.34 2.06 2.36
N ARG A 79 11.04 3.18 3.01
CA ARG A 79 11.14 4.52 2.45
C ARG A 79 12.00 5.40 3.32
N ASN A 80 12.97 6.08 2.70
CA ASN A 80 13.74 7.12 3.35
C ASN A 80 12.96 8.45 3.39
N PHE A 81 13.42 9.40 4.20
CA PHE A 81 12.90 10.77 4.15
C PHE A 81 13.05 11.35 2.73
N PHE A 82 12.03 12.07 2.26
CA PHE A 82 12.06 12.71 0.95
C PHE A 82 11.40 14.09 0.97
N TRP A 83 11.86 15.01 0.11
CA TRP A 83 11.27 16.34 -0.05
C TRP A 83 10.20 16.40 -1.13
N PHE A 84 10.41 15.74 -2.27
CA PHE A 84 9.57 15.90 -3.46
C PHE A 84 9.01 14.58 -4.00
N MET A 85 9.79 13.51 -4.03
CA MET A 85 9.39 12.24 -4.62
C MET A 85 9.63 11.07 -3.65
N SER A 86 8.56 10.35 -3.36
CA SER A 86 8.61 9.12 -2.58
C SER A 86 9.24 8.01 -3.40
N HIS A 87 10.18 7.30 -2.79
CA HIS A 87 10.83 6.11 -3.34
C HIS A 87 10.77 5.00 -2.27
N LEU A 88 9.98 3.96 -2.54
CA LEU A 88 9.76 2.85 -1.64
C LEU A 88 10.55 1.64 -2.18
N HIS A 89 11.54 1.18 -1.46
CA HIS A 89 12.37 0.02 -1.79
C HIS A 89 11.79 -1.24 -1.16
N ILE A 90 11.69 -2.31 -1.92
CA ILE A 90 11.14 -3.59 -1.47
C ILE A 90 12.27 -4.63 -1.41
N ARG A 91 12.34 -5.32 -0.27
CA ARG A 91 13.29 -6.40 0.01
C ARG A 91 12.55 -7.64 0.48
N ASP A 92 12.94 -8.80 -0.01
CA ASP A 92 12.38 -10.09 0.39
C ASP A 92 12.82 -10.53 1.80
N ASP A 93 12.46 -11.74 2.20
CA ASP A 93 12.80 -12.35 3.50
C ASP A 93 14.30 -12.60 3.68
N SER A 94 15.07 -12.65 2.62
CA SER A 94 16.54 -12.76 2.62
C SER A 94 17.27 -11.41 2.54
N ASP A 95 16.55 -10.29 2.66
CA ASP A 95 17.04 -8.91 2.49
C ASP A 95 17.53 -8.58 1.07
N LYS A 96 17.20 -9.41 0.08
CA LYS A 96 17.49 -9.14 -1.33
C LYS A 96 16.58 -8.04 -1.84
N HIS A 97 17.12 -7.01 -2.48
CA HIS A 97 16.35 -5.98 -3.16
C HIS A 97 15.63 -6.58 -4.38
N ILE A 98 14.31 -6.61 -4.38
CA ILE A 98 13.49 -7.16 -5.46
C ILE A 98 12.91 -6.08 -6.38
N GLY A 99 12.96 -4.82 -5.97
CA GLY A 99 12.53 -3.68 -6.76
C GLY A 99 12.08 -2.50 -5.92
N SER A 100 11.46 -1.53 -6.59
CA SER A 100 11.02 -0.30 -5.93
C SER A 100 9.80 0.33 -6.59
N LEU A 101 9.11 1.19 -5.83
CA LEU A 101 8.05 2.07 -6.31
C LEU A 101 8.54 3.51 -6.24
N GLN A 102 8.57 4.19 -7.38
CA GLN A 102 8.89 5.59 -7.46
C GLN A 102 7.63 6.41 -7.78
N ARG A 103 7.25 7.31 -6.87
CA ARG A 103 6.18 8.28 -7.14
C ARG A 103 6.62 9.27 -8.22
N LYS A 104 5.76 9.47 -9.23
CA LYS A 104 6.01 10.46 -10.30
C LYS A 104 5.05 11.64 -10.16
N ILE A 105 5.59 12.85 -10.27
CA ILE A 105 4.78 14.07 -10.30
C ILE A 105 4.26 14.24 -11.72
N LYS A 106 2.92 14.19 -11.89
CA LYS A 106 2.25 14.53 -13.16
C LYS A 106 1.18 15.57 -12.92
N PHE A 107 1.01 16.46 -13.91
CA PHE A 107 0.04 17.56 -13.86
C PHE A 107 -1.41 17.05 -13.77
N LEU A 108 -1.68 15.87 -14.32
CA LEU A 108 -2.98 15.22 -14.33
C LEU A 108 -2.84 13.76 -13.91
N GLY A 109 -3.27 13.45 -12.67
CA GLY A 109 -3.34 12.09 -12.18
C GLY A 109 -2.23 11.68 -11.21
N ARG A 110 -2.41 10.51 -10.64
CA ARG A 110 -1.53 9.88 -9.65
C ARG A 110 -0.77 8.76 -10.34
N ARG A 111 0.56 8.74 -10.21
CA ARG A 111 1.39 7.73 -10.87
C ARG A 111 2.53 7.27 -9.98
N PHE A 112 2.79 5.95 -10.04
CA PHE A 112 4.06 5.36 -9.62
C PHE A 112 4.65 4.58 -10.79
N ASP A 113 5.97 4.50 -10.84
CA ASP A 113 6.69 3.54 -11.64
C ASP A 113 7.11 2.38 -10.72
N LEU A 114 6.85 1.14 -11.13
CA LEU A 114 7.40 -0.07 -10.55
C LEU A 114 8.70 -0.37 -11.27
N GLU A 115 9.78 -0.40 -10.52
CA GLU A 115 11.12 -0.65 -11.03
C GLU A 115 11.65 -1.96 -10.47
N GLY A 116 12.34 -2.73 -11.28
CA GLY A 116 13.04 -3.93 -10.84
C GLY A 116 14.31 -3.61 -10.07
N PRO A 117 15.06 -4.65 -9.62
CA PRO A 117 16.24 -4.47 -8.79
C PRO A 117 17.34 -3.64 -9.47
N ASP A 118 17.42 -3.69 -10.81
CA ASP A 118 18.40 -2.93 -11.62
C ASP A 118 17.86 -1.56 -12.07
N GLY A 119 16.71 -1.12 -11.55
CA GLY A 119 16.07 0.15 -11.92
C GLY A 119 15.32 0.14 -13.26
N GLN A 120 15.21 -1.03 -13.93
CA GLN A 120 14.41 -1.13 -15.15
C GLN A 120 12.92 -0.97 -14.86
N LEU A 121 12.20 -0.28 -15.73
CA LEU A 121 10.75 -0.11 -15.60
C LEU A 121 10.03 -1.45 -15.85
N LEU A 122 9.39 -2.00 -14.82
CA LEU A 122 8.58 -3.21 -14.90
C LEU A 122 7.12 -2.90 -15.24
N ALA A 123 6.56 -1.86 -14.63
CA ALA A 123 5.18 -1.44 -14.84
C ALA A 123 4.95 0.01 -14.41
N GLU A 124 3.82 0.58 -14.85
CA GLU A 124 3.32 1.88 -14.43
C GLU A 124 2.00 1.73 -13.69
N VAL A 125 1.89 2.31 -12.51
CA VAL A 125 0.64 2.46 -11.76
C VAL A 125 -0.01 3.78 -12.14
N ARG A 126 -1.22 3.75 -12.64
CA ARG A 126 -1.95 4.92 -13.12
C ARG A 126 -3.29 5.07 -12.40
N GLY A 127 -3.43 6.13 -11.58
CA GLY A 127 -4.69 6.57 -11.01
C GLY A 127 -5.32 7.67 -11.86
N ARG A 128 -6.59 7.50 -12.25
CA ARG A 128 -7.32 8.49 -13.07
C ARG A 128 -8.04 9.50 -12.18
N LEU A 129 -8.09 10.77 -12.63
CA LEU A 129 -8.80 11.85 -11.92
C LEU A 129 -10.31 11.55 -11.76
N LEU A 130 -10.95 10.98 -12.80
CA LEU A 130 -12.37 10.62 -12.79
C LEU A 130 -12.70 9.32 -12.06
N ARG A 131 -11.68 8.55 -11.67
CA ARG A 131 -11.79 7.33 -10.84
C ARG A 131 -10.73 7.35 -9.76
N PRO A 132 -10.84 8.26 -8.77
CA PRO A 132 -9.77 8.55 -7.82
C PRO A 132 -9.42 7.36 -6.88
N HIS A 133 -10.27 6.35 -6.85
CA HIS A 133 -10.12 5.15 -6.02
C HIS A 133 -9.64 3.92 -6.79
N THR A 134 -9.34 4.05 -8.09
CA THR A 134 -8.90 2.94 -8.94
C THR A 134 -7.54 3.25 -9.55
N PHE A 135 -6.60 2.33 -9.35
CA PHE A 135 -5.25 2.38 -9.86
C PHE A 135 -4.99 1.14 -10.71
N MET A 136 -4.68 1.35 -11.97
CA MET A 136 -4.40 0.30 -12.94
C MET A 136 -2.90 0.15 -13.10
N ILE A 137 -2.41 -1.07 -13.15
CA ILE A 137 -1.00 -1.41 -13.27
C ILE A 137 -0.76 -1.99 -14.66
N HIS A 138 0.03 -1.30 -15.47
CA HIS A 138 0.31 -1.65 -16.86
C HIS A 138 1.78 -1.94 -17.07
N LYS A 139 2.11 -3.03 -17.77
CA LYS A 139 3.47 -3.26 -18.29
C LYS A 139 3.82 -2.22 -19.36
N PRO A 140 5.13 -2.00 -19.63
CA PRO A 140 5.56 -1.30 -20.84
C PRO A 140 4.89 -1.96 -22.06
N GLY A 141 4.21 -1.16 -22.90
CA GLY A 141 3.36 -1.71 -23.98
C GLY A 141 1.86 -1.61 -23.72
N GLY A 142 1.44 -1.28 -22.48
CA GLY A 142 0.06 -0.91 -22.17
C GLY A 142 -0.84 -2.04 -21.67
N GLU A 143 -0.34 -3.28 -21.57
CA GLU A 143 -1.11 -4.39 -21.00
C GLU A 143 -1.38 -4.18 -19.51
N GLU A 144 -2.66 -4.18 -19.11
CA GLU A 144 -3.07 -4.15 -17.71
C GLU A 144 -2.84 -5.53 -17.07
N VAL A 145 -2.00 -5.58 -16.04
CA VAL A 145 -1.60 -6.82 -15.36
C VAL A 145 -2.14 -6.95 -13.95
N ALA A 146 -2.50 -5.81 -13.33
CA ALA A 146 -3.11 -5.79 -12.01
C ALA A 146 -3.90 -4.50 -11.79
N ARG A 147 -4.74 -4.50 -10.75
CA ARG A 147 -5.56 -3.35 -10.36
C ARG A 147 -5.68 -3.26 -8.84
N VAL A 148 -5.53 -2.05 -8.31
CA VAL A 148 -5.83 -1.72 -6.91
C VAL A 148 -7.04 -0.81 -6.88
N THR A 149 -8.07 -1.19 -6.12
CA THR A 149 -9.29 -0.39 -5.94
C THR A 149 -9.54 -0.17 -4.46
N LYS A 150 -9.59 1.09 -4.02
CA LYS A 150 -10.04 1.43 -2.67
C LYS A 150 -11.57 1.38 -2.65
N LYS A 151 -12.13 0.61 -1.73
CA LYS A 151 -13.57 0.52 -1.49
C LYS A 151 -13.97 1.43 -0.33
N TRP A 152 -15.14 2.04 -0.45
CA TRP A 152 -15.75 2.79 0.64
C TRP A 152 -16.48 1.83 1.59
N SER A 153 -16.33 2.03 2.87
CA SER A 153 -17.00 1.27 3.94
C SER A 153 -18.54 1.16 3.78
N GLY A 154 -19.16 2.02 2.98
CA GLY A 154 -20.62 2.02 2.75
C GLY A 154 -21.16 0.86 1.88
N LEU A 155 -20.31 0.15 1.13
CA LEU A 155 -20.73 -0.94 0.22
C LEU A 155 -20.63 -2.34 0.82
N LEU A 156 -19.94 -2.49 1.96
CA LEU A 156 -19.73 -3.77 2.65
C LEU A 156 -20.20 -3.69 4.12
N ARG A 157 -21.38 -3.11 4.36
CA ARG A 157 -21.94 -2.83 5.69
C ARG A 157 -22.08 -4.03 6.62
N GLU A 158 -21.94 -5.26 6.14
CA GLU A 158 -22.23 -6.44 6.96
C GLU A 158 -20.99 -7.09 7.60
N VAL A 159 -19.75 -6.76 7.18
CA VAL A 159 -18.56 -7.49 7.65
C VAL A 159 -17.39 -6.59 8.10
N PHE A 160 -17.29 -5.33 7.61
CA PHE A 160 -16.13 -4.48 7.89
C PHE A 160 -16.57 -3.13 8.48
N THR A 161 -16.00 -2.79 9.64
CA THR A 161 -16.06 -1.48 10.29
C THR A 161 -15.48 -0.37 9.40
N ASP A 162 -15.52 0.89 9.82
CA ASP A 162 -15.11 2.11 9.09
C ASP A 162 -13.66 2.14 8.55
N ALA A 163 -12.99 0.99 8.50
CA ALA A 163 -11.62 0.81 8.04
C ALA A 163 -11.48 0.89 6.51
N ASP A 164 -10.43 1.55 6.05
CA ASP A 164 -10.08 1.61 4.64
C ASP A 164 -9.80 0.20 4.10
N THR A 165 -10.52 -0.17 3.02
CA THR A 165 -10.38 -1.48 2.39
C THR A 165 -9.93 -1.33 0.95
N PHE A 166 -8.90 -2.06 0.58
CA PHE A 166 -8.39 -2.15 -0.80
C PHE A 166 -8.61 -3.54 -1.36
N ARG A 167 -9.04 -3.60 -2.60
CA ARG A 167 -9.11 -4.81 -3.40
C ARG A 167 -7.97 -4.79 -4.40
N LEU A 168 -7.13 -5.82 -4.37
CA LEU A 168 -6.02 -6.01 -5.28
C LEU A 168 -6.33 -7.20 -6.18
N GLN A 169 -6.36 -6.97 -7.49
CA GLN A 169 -6.66 -7.99 -8.50
C GLN A 169 -5.46 -8.19 -9.42
N PHE A 170 -5.06 -9.44 -9.62
CA PHE A 170 -4.04 -9.84 -10.59
C PHE A 170 -4.74 -10.40 -11.84
N HIS A 171 -4.45 -9.83 -13.00
CA HIS A 171 -5.10 -10.20 -14.27
C HIS A 171 -4.26 -11.17 -15.11
N LYS A 172 -3.01 -11.38 -14.71
CA LYS A 172 -2.02 -12.19 -15.43
C LYS A 172 -1.18 -13.01 -14.47
N ASP A 173 -0.56 -14.05 -15.01
CA ASP A 173 0.46 -14.79 -14.29
C ASP A 173 1.68 -13.90 -14.09
N LEU A 174 1.88 -13.53 -12.83
CA LEU A 174 2.98 -12.70 -12.36
C LEU A 174 3.78 -13.53 -11.36
N ASP A 175 5.10 -13.44 -11.42
CA ASP A 175 5.96 -14.09 -10.45
C ASP A 175 5.79 -13.52 -9.04
N GLN A 176 6.34 -14.20 -8.05
CA GLN A 176 6.23 -13.86 -6.64
C GLN A 176 6.77 -12.45 -6.33
N ASP A 177 7.95 -12.10 -6.87
CA ASP A 177 8.59 -10.80 -6.65
C ASP A 177 7.70 -9.67 -7.19
N PHE A 178 7.16 -9.84 -8.40
CA PHE A 178 6.26 -8.83 -8.98
C PHE A 178 4.97 -8.70 -8.18
N ARG A 179 4.40 -9.79 -7.66
CA ARG A 179 3.19 -9.74 -6.81
C ARG A 179 3.46 -9.05 -5.47
N MET A 180 4.64 -9.22 -4.88
CA MET A 180 5.05 -8.45 -3.69
C MET A 180 5.18 -6.94 -3.99
N LEU A 181 5.72 -6.55 -5.16
CA LEU A 181 5.77 -5.16 -5.60
C LEU A 181 4.36 -4.57 -5.79
N VAL A 182 3.44 -5.34 -6.38
CA VAL A 182 2.04 -4.92 -6.55
C VAL A 182 1.32 -4.81 -5.21
N LEU A 183 1.56 -5.71 -4.27
CA LEU A 183 1.02 -5.61 -2.90
C LEU A 183 1.55 -4.37 -2.18
N ALA A 184 2.86 -4.09 -2.26
CA ALA A 184 3.46 -2.88 -1.70
C ALA A 184 2.87 -1.59 -2.30
N THR A 185 2.39 -1.65 -3.57
CA THR A 185 1.70 -0.53 -4.22
C THR A 185 0.42 -0.13 -3.48
N ALA A 186 -0.34 -1.07 -2.91
CA ALA A 186 -1.54 -0.75 -2.16
C ALA A 186 -1.22 0.09 -0.90
N PHE A 187 -0.15 -0.25 -0.19
CA PHE A 187 0.32 0.53 0.97
C PHE A 187 0.82 1.92 0.55
N ALA A 188 1.58 2.02 -0.56
CA ALA A 188 2.05 3.30 -1.08
C ALA A 188 0.89 4.22 -1.50
N ILE A 189 -0.15 3.65 -2.10
CA ILE A 189 -1.37 4.38 -2.48
C ILE A 189 -2.08 4.93 -1.24
N ASP A 190 -2.22 4.12 -0.19
CA ASP A 190 -2.86 4.55 1.05
C ASP A 190 -2.10 5.71 1.69
N MET A 191 -0.83 5.53 1.94
CA MET A 191 0.04 6.52 2.59
C MET A 191 0.17 7.83 1.80
N ASP A 192 0.32 7.75 0.48
CA ASP A 192 0.62 8.94 -0.34
C ASP A 192 -0.64 9.72 -0.76
N PHE A 193 -1.81 9.07 -0.79
CA PHE A 193 -3.01 9.69 -1.35
C PHE A 193 -4.22 9.74 -0.42
N PHE A 194 -4.27 8.88 0.60
CA PHE A 194 -5.45 8.79 1.46
C PHE A 194 -5.17 9.18 2.91
N GLU A 195 -4.03 8.83 3.50
CA GLU A 195 -3.67 9.19 4.88
C GLU A 195 -3.73 10.71 5.14
N ASN A 196 -3.30 11.54 4.18
CA ASN A 196 -3.31 13.00 4.32
C ASN A 196 -4.71 13.64 4.19
N ASN A 197 -5.66 12.98 3.54
CA ASN A 197 -7.01 13.55 3.38
C ASN A 197 -7.81 13.47 4.68
N ASN A 198 -7.58 12.47 5.51
CA ASN A 198 -8.25 12.34 6.82
C ASN A 198 -7.79 13.45 7.80
N LYS A 199 -6.54 13.94 7.67
CA LYS A 199 -6.02 15.06 8.49
C LYS A 199 -6.54 16.43 8.05
N ARG A 200 -6.95 16.61 6.79
CA ARG A 200 -7.49 17.87 6.26
C ARG A 200 -9.00 18.04 6.47
N GLY A 201 -9.74 16.98 6.72
CA GLY A 201 -11.18 17.02 7.00
C GLY A 201 -11.56 17.51 8.40
N GLY A 202 -10.60 17.68 9.32
CA GLY A 202 -10.81 18.11 10.70
C GLY A 202 -10.89 19.62 10.95
N PHE A 203 -10.66 20.47 9.94
CA PHE A 203 -10.89 21.91 10.06
C PHE A 203 -12.22 22.28 9.39
N GLY A 204 -13.31 21.90 10.05
CA GLY A 204 -14.63 22.48 9.80
C GLY A 204 -14.63 23.92 10.29
N PHE A 205 -14.91 24.85 9.39
CA PHE A 205 -15.25 26.22 9.74
C PHE A 205 -16.47 26.21 10.68
N GLY A 206 -16.32 26.66 11.91
CA GLY A 206 -17.36 27.18 12.76
C GLY A 206 -17.42 28.68 12.60
#